data_0885cfd9ae4962837c7b96bbf167813f
#
_entry.id   0885cfd9ae4962837c7b96bbf167813f
#
_cell.length_a   1.000
_cell.length_b   1.000
_cell.length_c   1.000
_cell.angle_alpha   90.00
_cell.angle_beta   90.00
_cell.angle_gamma   90.00
#
_symmetry.space_group_name_H-M   'P 1'
#
loop_
_entity.id
_entity.type
_entity.pdbx_description
1 polymer ?
#
loop_
_entity_poly.entity_id
_entity_poly.type
_entity_poly.pdbx_seq_one_letter_code
_entity_poly.pdbx_strand_id
1 'polypeptide(L)'
;IEIEKKVKEAGEMLGISGLMNRRPSELSGGQRQRVAMGRAIVREPNVFLFDEPLSNLDAKLRGNMRAVIKKLHSQLDTTMIYVTHDQVEAMTLADRIVIMDEGNIQQVGTPMELYDTPINKFVASFIGSPEMNFIICNDGKTLGIRPEDIYLLKDYDDKKNHRKIMVSIEVIEPLGPETLITVIYDNTKIVAKISGTKKFSPGDEIQLVLDMNKAHFFEVNGERT
;
A
#
# COMPACT_ATOMS: atom_id res chain seq x y z
N ILE A 1 -35.30 22.98 9.85
CA ILE A 1 -35.24 21.94 10.90
C ILE A 1 -34.60 20.66 10.34
N GLU A 2 -35.05 20.09 9.23
CA GLU A 2 -34.47 18.85 8.68
C GLU A 2 -33.06 19.05 8.13
N ILE A 3 -32.83 20.10 7.34
CA ILE A 3 -31.51 20.46 6.81
C ILE A 3 -30.48 20.68 7.92
N GLU A 4 -30.85 21.42 8.96
CA GLU A 4 -29.98 21.70 10.10
C GLU A 4 -29.59 20.43 10.84
N LYS A 5 -30.52 19.47 10.98
CA LYS A 5 -30.25 18.17 11.59
C LYS A 5 -29.22 17.39 10.78
N LYS A 6 -29.43 17.25 9.46
CA LYS A 6 -28.49 16.55 8.55
C LYS A 6 -27.10 17.19 8.53
N VAL A 7 -27.04 18.53 8.51
CA VAL A 7 -25.77 19.28 8.56
C VAL A 7 -25.05 19.05 9.89
N LYS A 8 -25.77 19.03 11.01
CA LYS A 8 -25.20 18.76 12.33
C LYS A 8 -24.65 17.33 12.42
N GLU A 9 -25.42 16.34 11.98
CA GLU A 9 -25.02 14.93 11.97
C GLU A 9 -23.75 14.72 11.11
N ALA A 10 -23.72 15.26 9.90
CA ALA A 10 -22.54 15.21 9.04
C ALA A 10 -21.33 15.92 9.66
N GLY A 11 -21.54 17.03 10.36
CA GLY A 11 -20.50 17.77 11.06
C GLY A 11 -19.91 17.00 12.24
N GLU A 12 -20.74 16.30 13.00
CA GLU A 12 -20.31 15.42 14.11
C GLU A 12 -19.52 14.22 13.57
N MET A 13 -20.03 13.57 12.52
CA MET A 13 -19.41 12.41 11.86
C MET A 13 -18.01 12.73 11.36
N LEU A 14 -17.82 13.92 10.81
CA LEU A 14 -16.53 14.37 10.24
C LEU A 14 -15.64 15.14 11.23
N GLY A 15 -16.13 15.39 12.47
CA GLY A 15 -15.39 16.15 13.48
C GLY A 15 -15.16 17.61 13.10
N ILE A 16 -16.14 18.25 12.42
CA ILE A 16 -16.07 19.64 11.99
C ILE A 16 -17.16 20.55 12.59
N SER A 17 -17.90 20.06 13.60
CA SER A 17 -18.98 20.83 14.25
C SER A 17 -18.55 22.22 14.72
N GLY A 18 -17.31 22.36 15.24
CA GLY A 18 -16.75 23.65 15.67
C GLY A 18 -16.33 24.60 14.53
N LEU A 19 -16.45 24.17 13.27
CA LEU A 19 -16.02 24.93 12.10
C LEU A 19 -17.18 25.42 11.23
N MET A 20 -18.42 25.14 11.61
CA MET A 20 -19.63 25.39 10.80
C MET A 20 -19.83 26.86 10.41
N ASN A 21 -19.35 27.80 11.23
CA ASN A 21 -19.48 29.22 11.00
C ASN A 21 -18.26 29.85 10.31
N ARG A 22 -17.22 29.03 9.97
CA ARG A 22 -16.00 29.53 9.31
C ARG A 22 -16.17 29.58 7.80
N ARG A 23 -15.55 30.56 7.19
CA ARG A 23 -15.45 30.67 5.73
C ARG A 23 -14.40 29.68 5.20
N PRO A 24 -14.51 29.19 3.95
CA PRO A 24 -13.52 28.29 3.36
C PRO A 24 -12.07 28.80 3.41
N SER A 25 -11.86 30.11 3.32
CA SER A 25 -10.53 30.74 3.44
C SER A 25 -9.90 30.62 4.83
N GLU A 26 -10.71 30.38 5.85
CA GLU A 26 -10.28 30.25 7.26
C GLU A 26 -10.02 28.79 7.67
N LEU A 27 -10.15 27.86 6.71
CA LEU A 27 -10.00 26.43 6.92
C LEU A 27 -8.66 25.91 6.39
N SER A 28 -8.05 24.98 7.10
CA SER A 28 -6.90 24.23 6.58
C SER A 28 -7.30 23.33 5.41
N GLY A 29 -6.33 22.79 4.65
CA GLY A 29 -6.57 21.88 3.53
C GLY A 29 -7.46 20.69 3.93
N GLY A 30 -7.12 19.97 5.01
CA GLY A 30 -7.92 18.84 5.48
C GLY A 30 -9.28 19.23 6.06
N GLN A 31 -9.41 20.44 6.63
CA GLN A 31 -10.72 20.93 7.05
C GLN A 31 -11.62 21.21 5.84
N ARG A 32 -11.08 21.82 4.79
CA ARG A 32 -11.82 22.00 3.52
C ARG A 32 -12.26 20.68 2.92
N GLN A 33 -11.37 19.68 2.95
CA GLN A 33 -11.67 18.31 2.47
C GLN A 33 -12.85 17.71 3.23
N ARG A 34 -12.84 17.76 4.58
CA ARG A 34 -13.95 17.27 5.40
C ARG A 34 -15.26 18.00 5.11
N VAL A 35 -15.20 19.31 4.88
CA VAL A 35 -16.40 20.09 4.49
C VAL A 35 -16.92 19.62 3.12
N ALA A 36 -16.03 19.36 2.15
CA ALA A 36 -16.43 18.83 0.84
C ALA A 36 -17.12 17.46 0.96
N MET A 37 -16.57 16.58 1.79
CA MET A 37 -17.19 15.27 2.11
C MET A 37 -18.55 15.45 2.80
N GLY A 38 -18.65 16.36 3.78
CA GLY A 38 -19.90 16.66 4.47
C GLY A 38 -21.01 17.12 3.53
N ARG A 39 -20.66 17.93 2.53
CA ARG A 39 -21.61 18.35 1.49
C ARG A 39 -22.12 17.18 0.64
N ALA A 40 -21.31 16.15 0.41
CA ALA A 40 -21.73 14.94 -0.29
C ALA A 40 -22.63 14.09 0.62
N ILE A 41 -22.28 13.92 1.89
CA ILE A 41 -23.04 13.11 2.88
C ILE A 41 -24.46 13.64 3.07
N VAL A 42 -24.59 14.96 3.25
CA VAL A 42 -25.91 15.61 3.49
C VAL A 42 -26.91 15.35 2.36
N ARG A 43 -26.42 15.03 1.16
CA ARG A 43 -27.24 14.70 -0.01
C ARG A 43 -27.80 13.27 0.01
N GLU A 44 -27.30 12.40 0.90
CA GLU A 44 -27.68 10.99 0.98
C GLU A 44 -27.62 10.27 -0.37
N PRO A 45 -26.47 10.28 -1.03
CA PRO A 45 -26.35 9.68 -2.38
C PRO A 45 -26.39 8.15 -2.30
N ASN A 46 -26.85 7.49 -3.37
CA ASN A 46 -26.79 6.03 -3.49
C ASN A 46 -25.36 5.50 -3.69
N VAL A 47 -24.44 6.35 -4.19
CA VAL A 47 -23.03 6.02 -4.42
C VAL A 47 -22.17 7.26 -4.16
N PHE A 48 -21.08 7.10 -3.42
CA PHE A 48 -20.03 8.11 -3.32
C PHE A 48 -18.94 7.85 -4.35
N LEU A 49 -18.51 8.92 -5.03
CA LEU A 49 -17.38 8.90 -5.96
C LEU A 49 -16.27 9.80 -5.40
N PHE A 50 -15.14 9.21 -5.06
CA PHE A 50 -13.94 9.90 -4.63
C PHE A 50 -12.86 9.76 -5.70
N ASP A 51 -12.46 10.89 -6.28
CA ASP A 51 -11.39 10.95 -7.28
C ASP A 51 -10.17 11.59 -6.65
N GLU A 52 -9.18 10.78 -6.30
CA GLU A 52 -7.92 11.14 -5.62
C GLU A 52 -8.11 12.14 -4.44
N PRO A 53 -8.99 11.87 -3.49
CA PRO A 53 -9.42 12.89 -2.53
C PRO A 53 -8.31 13.31 -1.55
N LEU A 54 -7.21 12.56 -1.43
CA LEU A 54 -6.14 12.82 -0.47
C LEU A 54 -4.81 13.23 -1.13
N SER A 55 -4.74 13.32 -2.47
CA SER A 55 -3.51 13.58 -3.23
C SER A 55 -2.79 14.89 -2.84
N ASN A 56 -3.56 15.93 -2.48
CA ASN A 56 -3.03 17.26 -2.15
C ASN A 56 -2.77 17.48 -0.66
N LEU A 57 -2.71 16.42 0.16
CA LEU A 57 -2.50 16.51 1.60
C LEU A 57 -1.09 16.03 1.99
N ASP A 58 -0.53 16.66 3.05
CA ASP A 58 0.70 16.14 3.66
C ASP A 58 0.48 14.75 4.31
N ALA A 59 1.57 14.02 4.55
CA ALA A 59 1.52 12.63 5.03
C ALA A 59 0.75 12.48 6.36
N LYS A 60 0.92 13.40 7.32
CA LYS A 60 0.23 13.36 8.62
C LYS A 60 -1.27 13.58 8.44
N LEU A 61 -1.64 14.55 7.63
CA LEU A 61 -3.02 14.88 7.37
C LEU A 61 -3.71 13.79 6.55
N ARG A 62 -3.00 13.18 5.59
CA ARG A 62 -3.46 12.03 4.80
C ARG A 62 -3.79 10.85 5.71
N GLY A 63 -2.92 10.51 6.67
CA GLY A 63 -3.18 9.46 7.65
C GLY A 63 -4.44 9.70 8.47
N ASN A 64 -4.63 10.93 8.97
CA ASN A 64 -5.83 11.31 9.70
C ASN A 64 -7.11 11.21 8.84
N MET A 65 -7.02 11.64 7.58
CA MET A 65 -8.17 11.58 6.66
C MET A 65 -8.54 10.17 6.26
N ARG A 66 -7.57 9.25 6.07
CA ARG A 66 -7.87 7.82 5.88
C ARG A 66 -8.70 7.26 7.03
N ALA A 67 -8.31 7.56 8.28
CA ALA A 67 -9.08 7.12 9.44
C ALA A 67 -10.53 7.65 9.45
N VAL A 68 -10.72 8.92 9.04
CA VAL A 68 -12.06 9.53 8.90
C VAL A 68 -12.87 8.82 7.82
N ILE A 69 -12.28 8.57 6.64
CA ILE A 69 -12.96 7.88 5.53
C ILE A 69 -13.32 6.44 5.92
N LYS A 70 -12.40 5.69 6.57
CA LYS A 70 -12.68 4.32 7.03
C LYS A 70 -13.83 4.27 8.04
N LYS A 71 -13.86 5.24 8.98
CA LYS A 71 -14.96 5.38 9.92
C LYS A 71 -16.27 5.72 9.20
N LEU A 72 -16.23 6.64 8.24
CA LEU A 72 -17.38 7.01 7.42
C LEU A 72 -17.94 5.80 6.68
N HIS A 73 -17.06 5.04 6.02
CA HIS A 73 -17.42 3.81 5.30
C HIS A 73 -18.13 2.79 6.23
N SER A 74 -17.65 2.61 7.48
CA SER A 74 -18.27 1.69 8.44
C SER A 74 -19.62 2.19 9.00
N GLN A 75 -19.93 3.48 8.87
CA GLN A 75 -21.16 4.08 9.39
C GLN A 75 -22.25 4.25 8.33
N LEU A 76 -21.85 4.33 7.05
CA LEU A 76 -22.77 4.50 5.93
C LEU A 76 -22.90 3.18 5.18
N ASP A 77 -24.13 2.69 5.06
CA ASP A 77 -24.48 1.53 4.21
C ASP A 77 -24.63 1.97 2.76
N THR A 78 -23.54 2.55 2.20
CA THR A 78 -23.55 3.16 0.87
C THR A 78 -22.30 2.75 0.11
N THR A 79 -22.44 2.36 -1.12
CA THR A 79 -21.32 2.02 -2.01
C THR A 79 -20.39 3.23 -2.20
N MET A 80 -19.08 3.02 -2.03
CA MET A 80 -18.07 4.03 -2.26
C MET A 80 -17.13 3.56 -3.36
N ILE A 81 -16.97 4.36 -4.42
CA ILE A 81 -15.95 4.17 -5.45
C ILE A 81 -14.83 5.17 -5.15
N TYR A 82 -13.62 4.67 -4.96
CA TYR A 82 -12.47 5.45 -4.55
C TYR A 82 -11.32 5.26 -5.54
N VAL A 83 -10.96 6.31 -6.25
CA VAL A 83 -9.81 6.32 -7.17
C VAL A 83 -8.59 6.86 -6.43
N THR A 84 -7.49 6.14 -6.49
CA THR A 84 -6.22 6.53 -5.90
C THR A 84 -5.05 5.88 -6.63
N HIS A 85 -3.88 6.52 -6.59
CA HIS A 85 -2.60 5.94 -6.95
C HIS A 85 -1.76 5.57 -5.71
N ASP A 86 -2.27 5.81 -4.50
CA ASP A 86 -1.61 5.48 -3.23
C ASP A 86 -2.03 4.06 -2.78
N GLN A 87 -1.05 3.13 -2.80
CA GLN A 87 -1.27 1.74 -2.38
C GLN A 87 -1.78 1.64 -0.94
N VAL A 88 -1.29 2.49 -0.02
CA VAL A 88 -1.70 2.44 1.38
C VAL A 88 -3.17 2.82 1.52
N GLU A 89 -3.65 3.76 0.72
CA GLU A 89 -5.08 4.11 0.67
C GLU A 89 -5.90 2.91 0.16
N ALA A 90 -5.51 2.34 -0.98
CA ALA A 90 -6.20 1.18 -1.56
C ALA A 90 -6.25 0.01 -0.57
N MET A 91 -5.10 -0.39 -0.01
CA MET A 91 -4.98 -1.54 0.90
C MET A 91 -5.74 -1.34 2.23
N THR A 92 -5.86 -0.10 2.72
CA THR A 92 -6.46 0.16 4.04
C THR A 92 -7.94 0.52 3.99
N LEU A 93 -8.40 1.14 2.91
CA LEU A 93 -9.78 1.63 2.81
C LEU A 93 -10.72 0.64 2.13
N ALA A 94 -10.26 -0.03 1.07
CA ALA A 94 -11.12 -0.82 0.21
C ALA A 94 -11.52 -2.17 0.82
N ASP A 95 -12.72 -2.65 0.47
CA ASP A 95 -13.13 -4.04 0.60
C ASP A 95 -12.71 -4.84 -0.63
N ARG A 96 -12.73 -4.19 -1.81
CA ARG A 96 -12.25 -4.73 -3.07
C ARG A 96 -11.45 -3.67 -3.83
N ILE A 97 -10.35 -4.09 -4.44
CA ILE A 97 -9.50 -3.26 -5.28
C ILE A 97 -9.61 -3.73 -6.72
N VAL A 98 -9.68 -2.77 -7.64
CA VAL A 98 -9.56 -2.99 -9.08
C VAL A 98 -8.24 -2.38 -9.53
N ILE A 99 -7.31 -3.22 -9.97
CA ILE A 99 -6.03 -2.75 -10.55
C ILE A 99 -6.23 -2.62 -12.05
N MET A 100 -5.87 -1.46 -12.57
CA MET A 100 -6.00 -1.12 -13.98
C MET A 100 -4.64 -0.73 -14.57
N ASP A 101 -4.42 -1.10 -15.82
CA ASP A 101 -3.27 -0.70 -16.62
C ASP A 101 -3.73 -0.40 -18.04
N GLU A 102 -3.36 0.77 -18.59
CA GLU A 102 -3.75 1.23 -19.93
C GLU A 102 -5.25 1.05 -20.24
N GLY A 103 -6.11 1.30 -19.24
CA GLY A 103 -7.58 1.18 -19.38
C GLY A 103 -8.12 -0.25 -19.26
N ASN A 104 -7.25 -1.26 -19.11
CA ASN A 104 -7.64 -2.65 -18.92
C ASN A 104 -7.60 -3.05 -17.45
N ILE A 105 -8.58 -3.84 -17.02
CA ILE A 105 -8.56 -4.43 -15.67
C ILE A 105 -7.56 -5.57 -15.64
N GLN A 106 -6.56 -5.46 -14.76
CA GLN A 106 -5.55 -6.48 -14.55
C GLN A 106 -6.02 -7.52 -13.52
N GLN A 107 -6.49 -7.06 -12.35
CA GLN A 107 -7.01 -7.96 -11.33
C GLN A 107 -8.06 -7.23 -10.48
N VAL A 108 -9.03 -8.00 -9.99
CA VAL A 108 -10.03 -7.54 -9.01
C VAL A 108 -10.03 -8.53 -7.84
N GLY A 109 -9.91 -8.03 -6.61
CA GLY A 109 -9.91 -8.86 -5.42
C GLY A 109 -9.91 -8.04 -4.13
N THR A 110 -9.89 -8.72 -3.00
CA THR A 110 -9.61 -8.09 -1.70
C THR A 110 -8.15 -7.61 -1.65
N PRO A 111 -7.82 -6.66 -0.78
CA PRO A 111 -6.43 -6.21 -0.61
C PRO A 111 -5.44 -7.36 -0.43
N MET A 112 -5.76 -8.34 0.43
CA MET A 112 -4.88 -9.48 0.70
C MET A 112 -4.79 -10.47 -0.46
N GLU A 113 -5.87 -10.68 -1.23
CA GLU A 113 -5.79 -11.51 -2.44
C GLU A 113 -4.83 -10.92 -3.47
N LEU A 114 -4.84 -9.60 -3.68
CA LEU A 114 -3.93 -8.96 -4.61
C LEU A 114 -2.47 -9.01 -4.12
N TYR A 115 -2.28 -8.96 -2.81
CA TYR A 115 -0.96 -9.04 -2.19
C TYR A 115 -0.40 -10.47 -2.22
N ASP A 116 -1.20 -11.46 -1.79
CA ASP A 116 -0.76 -12.86 -1.63
C ASP A 116 -0.81 -13.65 -2.94
N THR A 117 -1.74 -13.29 -3.84
CA THR A 117 -1.98 -14.05 -5.08
C THR A 117 -2.09 -13.14 -6.31
N PRO A 118 -1.06 -12.30 -6.59
CA PRO A 118 -1.07 -11.49 -7.80
C PRO A 118 -1.08 -12.38 -9.04
N ILE A 119 -1.93 -12.07 -10.01
CA ILE A 119 -2.07 -12.91 -11.23
C ILE A 119 -0.94 -12.71 -12.22
N ASN A 120 -0.26 -11.57 -12.17
CA ASN A 120 0.84 -11.24 -13.07
C ASN A 120 1.90 -10.35 -12.38
N LYS A 121 3.02 -10.14 -13.05
CA LYS A 121 4.13 -9.29 -12.58
C LYS A 121 3.71 -7.84 -12.35
N PHE A 122 2.81 -7.30 -13.17
CA PHE A 122 2.33 -5.92 -13.02
C PHE A 122 1.62 -5.74 -11.67
N VAL A 123 0.66 -6.62 -11.36
CA VAL A 123 -0.03 -6.58 -10.06
C VAL A 123 0.93 -6.80 -8.90
N ALA A 124 1.87 -7.74 -9.03
CA ALA A 124 2.86 -8.05 -8.02
C ALA A 124 3.81 -6.87 -7.71
N SER A 125 4.19 -6.09 -8.73
CA SER A 125 5.02 -4.89 -8.56
C SER A 125 4.20 -3.71 -8.04
N PHE A 126 2.95 -3.58 -8.47
CA PHE A 126 2.09 -2.46 -8.08
C PHE A 126 1.67 -2.53 -6.61
N ILE A 127 1.46 -3.72 -6.05
CA ILE A 127 1.03 -3.93 -4.67
C ILE A 127 2.21 -4.35 -3.79
N GLY A 128 2.53 -3.51 -2.80
CA GLY A 128 3.60 -3.70 -1.83
C GLY A 128 4.63 -2.57 -1.85
N SER A 129 5.12 -2.18 -0.66
CA SER A 129 6.14 -1.14 -0.52
C SER A 129 7.21 -1.59 0.49
N PRO A 130 8.43 -1.82 0.03
CA PRO A 130 8.91 -1.80 -1.37
C PRO A 130 8.20 -2.82 -2.27
N GLU A 131 8.33 -2.65 -3.60
CA GLU A 131 7.78 -3.59 -4.57
C GLU A 131 8.40 -5.01 -4.47
N MET A 132 7.73 -6.00 -5.05
CA MET A 132 8.25 -7.37 -5.14
C MET A 132 9.56 -7.40 -5.93
N ASN A 133 10.55 -8.14 -5.44
CA ASN A 133 11.80 -8.40 -6.18
C ASN A 133 11.54 -9.43 -7.28
N PHE A 134 12.15 -9.24 -8.45
CA PHE A 134 12.05 -10.15 -9.58
C PHE A 134 13.44 -10.64 -10.01
N ILE A 135 13.66 -11.95 -9.94
CA ILE A 135 14.93 -12.60 -10.26
C ILE A 135 14.70 -13.52 -11.46
N ILE A 136 15.45 -13.34 -12.55
CA ILE A 136 15.34 -14.19 -13.73
C ILE A 136 15.98 -15.55 -13.41
N CYS A 137 15.24 -16.64 -13.63
CA CYS A 137 15.72 -18.00 -13.45
C CYS A 137 16.34 -18.53 -14.75
N ASN A 138 17.17 -19.60 -14.64
CA ASN A 138 17.85 -20.21 -15.79
C ASN A 138 16.89 -20.84 -16.81
N ASP A 139 15.66 -21.14 -16.43
CA ASP A 139 14.59 -21.67 -17.28
C ASP A 139 13.78 -20.59 -18.00
N GLY A 140 14.18 -19.33 -17.85
CA GLY A 140 13.52 -18.16 -18.44
C GLY A 140 12.33 -17.64 -17.63
N LYS A 141 11.88 -18.35 -16.59
CA LYS A 141 10.85 -17.85 -15.66
C LYS A 141 11.42 -16.74 -14.77
N THR A 142 10.51 -16.02 -14.12
CA THR A 142 10.89 -15.01 -13.15
C THR A 142 10.42 -15.45 -11.75
N LEU A 143 11.36 -15.52 -10.82
CA LEU A 143 11.07 -15.66 -9.39
C LEU A 143 10.70 -14.28 -8.83
N GLY A 144 9.53 -14.17 -8.25
CA GLY A 144 9.08 -13.02 -7.46
C GLY A 144 9.17 -13.32 -5.98
N ILE A 145 9.78 -12.42 -5.20
CA ILE A 145 9.84 -12.54 -3.75
C ILE A 145 9.70 -11.17 -3.09
N ARG A 146 8.91 -11.09 -2.05
CA ARG A 146 8.70 -9.84 -1.34
C ARG A 146 9.89 -9.48 -0.46
N PRO A 147 10.18 -8.18 -0.26
CA PRO A 147 11.29 -7.74 0.57
C PRO A 147 11.27 -8.29 2.00
N GLU A 148 10.10 -8.46 2.61
CA GLU A 148 9.90 -9.01 3.95
C GLU A 148 10.06 -10.52 4.06
N ASP A 149 10.07 -11.23 2.92
CA ASP A 149 10.31 -12.68 2.83
C ASP A 149 11.78 -13.02 2.54
N ILE A 150 12.65 -12.00 2.62
CA ILE A 150 14.11 -12.12 2.53
C ILE A 150 14.71 -11.80 3.90
N TYR A 151 15.45 -12.75 4.45
CA TYR A 151 15.97 -12.70 5.81
C TYR A 151 17.49 -12.69 5.83
N LEU A 152 18.11 -12.19 6.91
CA LEU A 152 19.49 -12.51 7.23
C LEU A 152 19.56 -13.96 7.69
N LEU A 153 20.63 -14.70 7.33
CA LEU A 153 20.78 -16.09 7.73
C LEU A 153 20.63 -16.31 9.25
N LYS A 154 21.17 -15.40 10.06
CA LYS A 154 21.09 -15.50 11.53
C LYS A 154 19.70 -15.28 12.13
N ASP A 155 18.81 -14.65 11.37
CA ASP A 155 17.45 -14.29 11.81
C ASP A 155 16.41 -15.24 11.19
N TYR A 156 16.84 -16.25 10.43
CA TYR A 156 15.98 -17.22 9.76
C TYR A 156 15.98 -18.56 10.49
N ASP A 157 14.83 -18.97 10.99
CA ASP A 157 14.62 -20.33 11.50
C ASP A 157 14.68 -21.30 10.32
N ASP A 158 15.55 -22.33 10.42
CA ASP A 158 15.88 -23.25 9.32
C ASP A 158 14.66 -24.05 8.80
N LYS A 159 13.77 -23.35 8.11
CA LYS A 159 12.59 -23.91 7.46
C LYS A 159 13.02 -24.67 6.20
N LYS A 160 12.35 -25.77 5.92
CA LYS A 160 12.51 -26.48 4.65
C LYS A 160 12.08 -25.56 3.50
N ASN A 161 12.80 -25.64 2.37
CA ASN A 161 12.54 -24.90 1.15
C ASN A 161 12.94 -23.40 1.23
N HIS A 162 14.25 -23.16 1.25
CA HIS A 162 14.84 -21.82 1.19
C HIS A 162 16.02 -21.79 0.21
N ARG A 163 16.34 -20.59 -0.28
CA ARG A 163 17.52 -20.34 -1.11
C ARG A 163 18.46 -19.36 -0.39
N LYS A 164 19.71 -19.76 -0.20
CA LYS A 164 20.76 -18.90 0.38
C LYS A 164 21.53 -18.23 -0.74
N ILE A 165 21.77 -16.93 -0.61
CA ILE A 165 22.58 -16.15 -1.54
C ILE A 165 23.63 -15.35 -0.76
N MET A 166 24.84 -15.25 -1.31
CA MET A 166 25.89 -14.38 -0.79
C MET A 166 25.91 -13.12 -1.64
N VAL A 167 25.85 -11.96 -0.99
CA VAL A 167 25.68 -10.67 -1.67
C VAL A 167 26.43 -9.56 -0.95
N SER A 168 26.85 -8.54 -1.69
CA SER A 168 27.40 -7.30 -1.13
C SER A 168 26.31 -6.22 -1.03
N ILE A 169 26.33 -5.48 0.07
CA ILE A 169 25.38 -4.38 0.30
C ILE A 169 25.78 -3.18 -0.56
N GLU A 170 24.83 -2.66 -1.32
CA GLU A 170 24.97 -1.39 -2.06
C GLU A 170 24.48 -0.19 -1.26
N VAL A 171 23.22 -0.28 -0.77
CA VAL A 171 22.53 0.82 -0.07
C VAL A 171 21.86 0.32 1.19
N ILE A 172 21.87 1.16 2.22
CA ILE A 172 21.23 0.91 3.52
C ILE A 172 20.33 2.09 3.84
N GLU A 173 19.05 1.81 4.08
CA GLU A 173 18.04 2.81 4.42
C GLU A 173 17.38 2.47 5.76
N PRO A 174 17.88 2.99 6.89
CA PRO A 174 17.27 2.78 8.20
C PRO A 174 15.96 3.56 8.31
N LEU A 175 14.84 2.87 8.52
CA LEU A 175 13.50 3.46 8.67
C LEU A 175 13.01 3.45 10.14
N GLY A 176 13.91 3.17 11.09
CA GLY A 176 13.60 3.07 12.52
C GLY A 176 13.30 1.62 12.92
N PRO A 177 12.05 1.13 12.87
CA PRO A 177 11.73 -0.24 13.27
C PRO A 177 12.24 -1.30 12.29
N GLU A 178 12.61 -0.90 11.09
CA GLU A 178 13.11 -1.75 10.01
C GLU A 178 14.22 -1.05 9.24
N THR A 179 15.02 -1.83 8.52
CA THR A 179 16.09 -1.36 7.63
C THR A 179 15.89 -1.99 6.25
N LEU A 180 15.84 -1.18 5.20
CA LEU A 180 15.91 -1.68 3.84
C LEU A 180 17.38 -1.82 3.44
N ILE A 181 17.72 -2.97 2.88
CA ILE A 181 19.04 -3.27 2.36
C ILE A 181 18.90 -3.57 0.88
N THR A 182 19.58 -2.77 0.06
CA THR A 182 19.68 -3.00 -1.38
C THR A 182 20.96 -3.74 -1.69
N VAL A 183 20.85 -4.82 -2.44
CA VAL A 183 21.97 -5.65 -2.88
C VAL A 183 21.86 -5.95 -4.38
N ILE A 184 22.97 -6.34 -5.01
CA ILE A 184 22.97 -6.85 -6.40
C ILE A 184 23.18 -8.36 -6.35
N TYR A 185 22.31 -9.09 -7.02
CA TYR A 185 22.40 -10.53 -7.20
C TYR A 185 22.09 -10.87 -8.67
N ASP A 186 22.98 -11.57 -9.35
CA ASP A 186 22.88 -11.90 -10.80
C ASP A 186 22.49 -10.68 -11.66
N ASN A 187 23.19 -9.55 -11.48
CA ASN A 187 22.91 -8.25 -12.13
C ASN A 187 21.50 -7.69 -11.87
N THR A 188 20.78 -8.24 -10.92
CA THR A 188 19.44 -7.77 -10.51
C THR A 188 19.52 -7.08 -9.17
N LYS A 189 18.90 -5.91 -9.08
CA LYS A 189 18.72 -5.21 -7.80
C LYS A 189 17.68 -5.94 -6.96
N ILE A 190 18.05 -6.26 -5.72
CA ILE A 190 17.17 -6.89 -4.73
C ILE A 190 17.09 -6.00 -3.50
N VAL A 191 15.91 -5.80 -2.97
CA VAL A 191 15.66 -5.09 -1.73
C VAL A 191 15.20 -6.10 -0.68
N ALA A 192 15.89 -6.17 0.46
CA ALA A 192 15.49 -6.94 1.62
C ALA A 192 15.01 -6.00 2.73
N LYS A 193 13.92 -6.35 3.39
CA LYS A 193 13.33 -5.61 4.51
C LYS A 193 13.64 -6.33 5.81
N ILE A 194 14.64 -5.81 6.55
CA ILE A 194 15.18 -6.45 7.74
C ILE A 194 14.63 -5.78 9.01
N SER A 195 14.15 -6.57 9.95
CA SER A 195 13.63 -6.07 11.22
C SER A 195 14.73 -5.43 12.08
N GLY A 196 14.41 -4.28 12.68
CA GLY A 196 15.25 -3.53 13.58
C GLY A 196 16.38 -2.74 12.90
N THR A 197 17.10 -1.98 13.71
CA THR A 197 18.27 -1.21 13.28
C THR A 197 19.51 -2.09 13.39
N LYS A 198 20.06 -2.50 12.27
CA LYS A 198 21.30 -3.28 12.19
C LYS A 198 22.44 -2.35 11.75
N LYS A 199 23.64 -2.57 12.29
CA LYS A 199 24.83 -1.83 11.86
C LYS A 199 25.43 -2.56 10.66
N PHE A 200 25.21 -2.02 9.49
CA PHE A 200 25.82 -2.44 8.23
C PHE A 200 26.53 -1.26 7.58
N SER A 201 27.46 -1.56 6.69
CA SER A 201 28.12 -0.59 5.83
C SER A 201 27.98 -1.01 4.37
N PRO A 202 27.89 -0.07 3.42
CA PRO A 202 28.02 -0.40 2.00
C PRO A 202 29.34 -1.15 1.75
N GLY A 203 29.26 -2.23 0.97
CA GLY A 203 30.38 -3.13 0.73
C GLY A 203 30.47 -4.34 1.68
N ASP A 204 29.71 -4.37 2.77
CA ASP A 204 29.66 -5.54 3.63
C ASP A 204 29.11 -6.75 2.86
N GLU A 205 29.78 -7.90 2.99
CA GLU A 205 29.27 -9.17 2.47
C GLU A 205 28.31 -9.79 3.51
N ILE A 206 27.12 -10.13 3.05
CA ILE A 206 26.10 -10.75 3.90
C ILE A 206 25.48 -11.96 3.22
N GLN A 207 25.00 -12.89 4.04
CA GLN A 207 24.21 -14.01 3.54
C GLN A 207 22.74 -13.75 3.79
N LEU A 208 21.98 -13.68 2.70
CA LEU A 208 20.51 -13.58 2.68
C LEU A 208 19.87 -14.94 2.42
N VAL A 209 18.70 -15.11 2.99
CA VAL A 209 17.85 -16.30 2.82
C VAL A 209 16.51 -15.88 2.25
N LEU A 210 16.19 -16.43 1.10
CA LEU A 210 14.89 -16.26 0.44
C LEU A 210 13.96 -17.39 0.90
N ASP A 211 12.81 -17.07 1.49
CA ASP A 211 11.80 -18.08 1.86
C ASP A 211 11.03 -18.52 0.61
N MET A 212 11.43 -19.66 0.04
CA MET A 212 10.84 -20.18 -1.19
C MET A 212 9.39 -20.65 -1.02
N ASN A 213 8.88 -20.79 0.21
CA ASN A 213 7.45 -21.07 0.44
C ASN A 213 6.58 -19.83 0.20
N LYS A 214 7.20 -18.64 0.16
CA LYS A 214 6.57 -17.35 -0.11
C LYS A 214 6.87 -16.82 -1.52
N ALA A 215 7.65 -17.57 -2.29
CA ALA A 215 8.04 -17.19 -3.63
C ALA A 215 6.87 -17.35 -4.62
N HIS A 216 6.83 -16.46 -5.59
CA HIS A 216 5.94 -16.51 -6.75
C HIS A 216 6.75 -16.80 -7.99
N PHE A 217 6.16 -17.49 -8.94
CA PHE A 217 6.80 -17.74 -10.23
C PHE A 217 5.94 -17.15 -11.34
N PHE A 218 6.61 -16.50 -12.29
CA PHE A 218 5.95 -15.87 -13.42
C PHE A 218 6.58 -16.38 -14.72
N GLU A 219 5.75 -16.62 -15.72
CA GLU A 219 6.15 -16.96 -17.07
C GLU A 219 6.80 -15.76 -17.78
N VAL A 220 7.39 -16.00 -18.96
CA VAL A 220 8.04 -14.96 -19.77
C VAL A 220 7.05 -13.85 -20.16
N ASN A 221 5.77 -14.17 -20.34
CA ASN A 221 4.71 -13.20 -20.61
C ASN A 221 4.27 -12.39 -19.37
N GLY A 222 4.82 -12.70 -18.20
CA GLY A 222 4.52 -12.03 -16.93
C GLY A 222 3.34 -12.60 -16.16
N GLU A 223 2.65 -13.61 -16.66
CA GLU A 223 1.57 -14.30 -15.93
C GLU A 223 2.13 -15.22 -14.84
N ARG A 224 1.43 -15.35 -13.73
CA ARG A 224 1.80 -16.24 -12.63
C ARG A 224 1.51 -17.70 -13.00
N THR A 225 2.46 -18.59 -12.67
CA THR A 225 2.30 -20.05 -12.77
C THR A 225 1.50 -20.64 -11.61
#